data_f649ff04b41b50bed5c72157f35e920f
#
_entry.id   f649ff04b41b50bed5c72157f35e920f
#
_cell.length_a   1.000
_cell.length_b   1.000
_cell.length_c   1.000
_cell.angle_alpha   90.00
_cell.angle_beta   90.00
_cell.angle_gamma   90.00
#
_symmetry.space_group_name_H-M   'P 1'
#
loop_
_entity.id
_entity.type
_entity.pdbx_description
1 polymer ?
#
loop_
_entity_poly.entity_id
_entity_poly.type
_entity_poly.pdbx_seq_one_letter_code
_entity_poly.pdbx_strand_id
1 'polypeptide(L)'
;MPFTSINYGTCTLPEGRLITKALLETSIKGIGKLHKTSIFPCGIFQCMKGINRKEGEPNYDLFKLALKSTAQRLYPNYANCDWSGNKGYDKNDPKTLFSTMGCRTANGYDINGFGQLKDGRGNICPVTIIMPTLAMETKERNTNSLNQAVLIDEFMNFLDIKIHEAKDMLLERFEWICSQNPKSAKFMYENNVMVGYDGKDIRSALKHGTLAIGQIGLAETLQILIGCNHTTPNGMALAKRIEQLFRTRCDEFKQEYKLNFGVYFTPAENLCYTSMQKFKDKYGIIPNVSDKDFFTNSMHVPVWEKVTPFEKIDIESQLTGYSNAGCITYVELEESIKNNLEALESIVNYAMDKDVPYFAVNVPNDMCSNCGYTDEINNNCPMCGCSNIRRLRRVTGYLTGDYKSAFNKGKQQEVEMRVKHA
;
A
#
# COMPACT_ATOMS: atom_id res chain seq x y z
N MET A 1 -9.96 7.39 -17.48
CA MET A 1 -10.96 6.95 -16.50
C MET A 1 -10.36 7.10 -15.12
N PRO A 2 -10.93 7.87 -14.18
CA PRO A 2 -10.37 8.02 -12.85
C PRO A 2 -10.54 6.73 -12.04
N PHE A 3 -9.49 6.34 -11.31
CA PHE A 3 -9.57 5.30 -10.30
C PHE A 3 -10.12 5.94 -9.02
N THR A 4 -11.21 5.38 -8.50
CA THR A 4 -11.89 5.93 -7.34
C THR A 4 -11.80 5.02 -6.13
N SER A 5 -11.83 5.59 -4.94
CA SER A 5 -11.96 4.88 -3.67
C SER A 5 -13.00 5.57 -2.78
N ILE A 6 -13.63 4.80 -1.92
CA ILE A 6 -14.62 5.29 -0.97
C ILE A 6 -14.23 4.80 0.42
N ASN A 7 -14.03 5.74 1.36
CA ASN A 7 -13.82 5.44 2.78
C ASN A 7 -15.17 5.55 3.50
N TYR A 8 -15.53 4.53 4.30
CA TYR A 8 -16.80 4.45 5.03
C TYR A 8 -16.68 3.54 6.26
N GLY A 9 -17.69 3.55 7.12
CA GLY A 9 -17.78 2.65 8.27
C GLY A 9 -17.90 3.33 9.64
N THR A 10 -17.50 4.60 9.76
CA THR A 10 -17.50 5.31 11.05
C THR A 10 -18.77 6.11 11.34
N CYS A 11 -19.55 6.47 10.33
CA CYS A 11 -20.79 7.25 10.54
C CYS A 11 -21.86 6.40 11.25
N THR A 12 -22.33 6.86 12.40
CA THR A 12 -23.35 6.18 13.23
C THR A 12 -24.76 6.71 13.01
N LEU A 13 -24.94 7.77 12.17
CA LEU A 13 -26.25 8.27 11.80
C LEU A 13 -26.99 7.24 10.93
N PRO A 14 -28.34 7.14 11.04
CA PRO A 14 -29.13 6.17 10.27
C PRO A 14 -28.85 6.20 8.76
N GLU A 15 -28.71 7.38 8.18
CA GLU A 15 -28.44 7.59 6.77
C GLU A 15 -27.06 7.08 6.37
N GLY A 16 -26.01 7.39 7.15
CA GLY A 16 -24.65 6.94 6.91
C GLY A 16 -24.50 5.41 7.07
N ARG A 17 -25.19 4.84 8.05
CA ARG A 17 -25.28 3.39 8.24
C ARG A 17 -25.98 2.72 7.04
N LEU A 18 -27.10 3.30 6.55
CA LEU A 18 -27.84 2.80 5.39
C LEU A 18 -26.93 2.79 4.15
N ILE A 19 -26.20 3.89 3.89
CA ILE A 19 -25.27 3.97 2.75
C ILE A 19 -24.16 2.92 2.89
N THR A 20 -23.54 2.80 4.07
CA THR A 20 -22.50 1.80 4.34
C THR A 20 -23.01 0.38 4.07
N LYS A 21 -24.19 0.06 4.59
CA LYS A 21 -24.85 -1.23 4.36
C LYS A 21 -25.11 -1.49 2.88
N ALA A 22 -25.65 -0.52 2.16
CA ALA A 22 -25.95 -0.64 0.73
C ALA A 22 -24.68 -0.87 -0.11
N LEU A 23 -23.57 -0.19 0.20
CA LEU A 23 -22.26 -0.38 -0.43
C LEU A 23 -21.75 -1.82 -0.23
N LEU A 24 -21.83 -2.33 0.99
CA LEU A 24 -21.37 -3.68 1.34
C LEU A 24 -22.25 -4.76 0.72
N GLU A 25 -23.57 -4.65 0.80
CA GLU A 25 -24.51 -5.60 0.20
C GLU A 25 -24.40 -5.63 -1.34
N THR A 26 -24.20 -4.46 -1.97
CA THR A 26 -23.96 -4.36 -3.41
C THR A 26 -22.64 -5.00 -3.80
N SER A 27 -21.58 -4.80 -3.00
CA SER A 27 -20.29 -5.48 -3.19
C SER A 27 -20.45 -7.00 -3.15
N ILE A 28 -21.11 -7.51 -2.11
CA ILE A 28 -21.38 -8.96 -1.95
C ILE A 28 -22.17 -9.51 -3.14
N LYS A 29 -23.22 -8.81 -3.55
CA LYS A 29 -24.06 -9.19 -4.71
C LYS A 29 -23.25 -9.23 -5.99
N GLY A 30 -22.29 -8.34 -6.17
CA GLY A 30 -21.50 -8.21 -7.40
C GLY A 30 -22.27 -7.50 -8.54
N ILE A 31 -21.57 -7.24 -9.64
CA ILE A 31 -22.03 -6.40 -10.74
C ILE A 31 -22.56 -7.25 -11.91
N GLY A 32 -23.72 -6.86 -12.43
CA GLY A 32 -24.33 -7.41 -13.64
C GLY A 32 -24.86 -8.83 -13.45
N LYS A 33 -25.23 -9.46 -14.56
CA LYS A 33 -25.87 -10.79 -14.58
C LYS A 33 -24.99 -11.93 -14.07
N LEU A 34 -23.67 -11.77 -14.17
CA LEU A 34 -22.68 -12.76 -13.72
C LEU A 34 -22.13 -12.45 -12.31
N HIS A 35 -22.71 -11.51 -11.59
CA HIS A 35 -22.31 -11.16 -10.23
C HIS A 35 -20.79 -10.92 -10.07
N LYS A 36 -20.17 -10.19 -11.02
CA LYS A 36 -18.72 -9.93 -11.05
C LYS A 36 -18.28 -9.09 -9.87
N THR A 37 -17.10 -9.40 -9.33
CA THR A 37 -16.44 -8.55 -8.34
C THR A 37 -16.13 -7.18 -8.95
N SER A 38 -16.50 -6.11 -8.24
CA SER A 38 -16.18 -4.73 -8.63
C SER A 38 -14.68 -4.50 -8.44
N ILE A 39 -14.03 -3.88 -9.43
CA ILE A 39 -12.64 -3.44 -9.32
C ILE A 39 -12.59 -2.02 -8.71
N PHE A 40 -13.49 -1.15 -9.16
CA PHE A 40 -13.65 0.21 -8.66
C PHE A 40 -15.13 0.52 -8.41
N PRO A 41 -15.42 1.39 -7.40
CA PRO A 41 -14.49 2.02 -6.45
C PRO A 41 -13.82 1.00 -5.52
N CYS A 42 -12.56 1.30 -5.10
CA CYS A 42 -11.94 0.57 -4.00
C CYS A 42 -12.72 0.86 -2.71
N GLY A 43 -13.33 -0.16 -2.13
CA GLY A 43 -13.98 -0.05 -0.83
C GLY A 43 -12.95 -0.03 0.31
N ILE A 44 -13.04 0.94 1.20
CA ILE A 44 -12.16 1.08 2.37
C ILE A 44 -13.02 1.24 3.60
N PHE A 45 -13.01 0.22 4.46
CA PHE A 45 -13.75 0.25 5.72
C PHE A 45 -12.88 0.84 6.81
N GLN A 46 -13.32 1.94 7.41
CA GLN A 46 -12.63 2.63 8.50
C GLN A 46 -12.94 1.95 9.82
N CYS A 47 -11.93 1.30 10.41
CA CYS A 47 -12.02 0.66 11.73
C CYS A 47 -11.71 1.69 12.83
N MET A 48 -12.58 1.77 13.84
CA MET A 48 -12.43 2.71 14.95
C MET A 48 -12.96 2.10 16.25
N LYS A 49 -12.17 2.15 17.32
CA LYS A 49 -12.57 1.69 18.67
C LYS A 49 -13.75 2.51 19.18
N GLY A 50 -14.73 1.80 19.75
CA GLY A 50 -15.97 2.42 20.23
C GLY A 50 -17.04 2.64 19.15
N ILE A 51 -16.72 2.35 17.90
CA ILE A 51 -17.64 2.52 16.76
C ILE A 51 -18.01 1.19 16.10
N ASN A 52 -17.00 0.35 15.75
CA ASN A 52 -17.29 -0.83 14.90
C ASN A 52 -16.40 -2.04 15.11
N ARG A 53 -15.47 -2.03 16.09
CA ARG A 53 -14.49 -3.10 16.26
C ARG A 53 -14.92 -4.25 17.18
N LYS A 54 -15.90 -4.03 18.06
CA LYS A 54 -16.33 -4.99 19.08
C LYS A 54 -17.85 -5.11 19.13
N GLU A 55 -18.30 -6.27 19.56
CA GLU A 55 -19.71 -6.51 19.85
C GLU A 55 -20.26 -5.47 20.83
N GLY A 56 -21.47 -5.00 20.53
CA GLY A 56 -22.12 -3.91 21.28
C GLY A 56 -21.76 -2.50 20.80
N GLU A 57 -20.77 -2.32 19.93
CA GLU A 57 -20.48 -1.02 19.32
C GLU A 57 -21.49 -0.67 18.21
N PRO A 58 -21.79 0.63 17.97
CA PRO A 58 -22.88 1.07 17.09
C PRO A 58 -22.89 0.48 15.67
N ASN A 59 -21.70 0.27 15.08
CA ASN A 59 -21.52 -0.20 13.70
C ASN A 59 -20.85 -1.58 13.61
N TYR A 60 -20.85 -2.36 14.68
CA TYR A 60 -20.25 -3.69 14.67
C TYR A 60 -20.90 -4.64 13.65
N ASP A 61 -22.23 -4.55 13.50
CA ASP A 61 -22.96 -5.29 12.47
C ASP A 61 -22.49 -4.97 11.05
N LEU A 62 -22.12 -3.73 10.78
CA LEU A 62 -21.56 -3.29 9.51
C LEU A 62 -20.11 -3.80 9.33
N PHE A 63 -19.35 -3.89 10.41
CA PHE A 63 -18.02 -4.52 10.38
C PHE A 63 -18.12 -6.02 10.04
N LYS A 64 -19.04 -6.75 10.65
CA LYS A 64 -19.31 -8.16 10.28
C LYS A 64 -19.71 -8.30 8.80
N LEU A 65 -20.51 -7.38 8.30
CA LEU A 65 -20.90 -7.35 6.88
C LEU A 65 -19.69 -7.01 5.98
N ALA A 66 -18.79 -6.13 6.42
CA ALA A 66 -17.55 -5.82 5.72
C ALA A 66 -16.63 -7.05 5.63
N LEU A 67 -16.45 -7.81 6.71
CA LEU A 67 -15.69 -9.06 6.73
C LEU A 67 -16.26 -10.08 5.72
N LYS A 68 -17.59 -10.22 5.69
CA LYS A 68 -18.26 -11.09 4.70
C LYS A 68 -17.99 -10.62 3.26
N SER A 69 -18.05 -9.32 3.02
CA SER A 69 -17.74 -8.75 1.70
C SER A 69 -16.28 -9.01 1.30
N THR A 70 -15.33 -8.78 2.20
CA THR A 70 -13.90 -9.02 1.96
C THR A 70 -13.63 -10.49 1.63
N ALA A 71 -14.19 -11.42 2.40
CA ALA A 71 -14.02 -12.86 2.19
C ALA A 71 -14.53 -13.30 0.81
N GLN A 72 -15.59 -12.70 0.28
CA GLN A 72 -16.21 -13.07 -0.98
C GLN A 72 -15.72 -12.25 -2.18
N ARG A 73 -15.29 -11.00 -1.97
CA ARG A 73 -15.07 -10.01 -3.03
C ARG A 73 -13.75 -9.25 -2.93
N LEU A 74 -12.87 -9.60 -1.98
CA LEU A 74 -11.58 -8.94 -1.76
C LEU A 74 -11.66 -7.48 -1.27
N TYR A 75 -12.83 -6.89 -1.24
CA TYR A 75 -13.12 -5.56 -0.70
C TYR A 75 -14.23 -5.63 0.36
N PRO A 76 -14.19 -4.70 1.33
CA PRO A 76 -13.27 -3.57 1.51
C PRO A 76 -11.89 -3.97 2.05
N ASN A 77 -10.92 -3.07 1.90
CA ASN A 77 -9.72 -3.02 2.73
C ASN A 77 -10.06 -2.29 4.05
N TYR A 78 -9.16 -2.33 5.04
CA TYR A 78 -9.40 -1.78 6.36
C TYR A 78 -8.42 -0.66 6.68
N ALA A 79 -8.94 0.53 7.00
CA ALA A 79 -8.15 1.68 7.46
C ALA A 79 -8.29 1.85 8.98
N ASN A 80 -7.18 1.97 9.66
CA ASN A 80 -7.13 2.09 11.12
C ASN A 80 -7.24 3.56 11.55
N CYS A 81 -8.42 3.99 11.97
CA CYS A 81 -8.61 5.36 12.46
C CYS A 81 -7.89 5.62 13.79
N ASP A 82 -7.58 4.56 14.55
CA ASP A 82 -6.86 4.64 15.83
C ASP A 82 -5.32 4.57 15.64
N TRP A 83 -4.82 4.53 14.41
CA TRP A 83 -3.40 4.47 14.12
C TRP A 83 -2.63 5.60 14.79
N SER A 84 -1.53 5.26 15.46
CA SER A 84 -0.71 6.22 16.22
C SER A 84 -0.11 7.34 15.38
N GLY A 85 0.10 7.10 14.07
CA GLY A 85 0.59 8.12 13.12
C GLY A 85 -0.45 9.21 12.77
N ASN A 86 -1.72 9.02 13.10
CA ASN A 86 -2.80 10.01 12.90
C ASN A 86 -3.05 10.88 14.15
N LYS A 87 -2.03 11.14 14.96
CA LYS A 87 -2.13 11.96 16.18
C LYS A 87 -2.71 13.34 15.89
N GLY A 88 -3.53 13.84 16.80
CA GLY A 88 -4.11 15.19 16.71
C GLY A 88 -5.30 15.30 15.75
N TYR A 89 -5.90 14.19 15.33
CA TYR A 89 -7.17 14.22 14.62
C TYR A 89 -8.34 14.53 15.58
N ASP A 90 -9.39 15.13 15.04
CA ASP A 90 -10.64 15.35 15.78
C ASP A 90 -11.60 14.19 15.48
N LYS A 91 -11.98 13.42 16.51
CA LYS A 91 -12.92 12.29 16.39
C LYS A 91 -14.31 12.71 15.90
N ASN A 92 -14.67 13.96 16.11
CA ASN A 92 -15.97 14.53 15.70
C ASN A 92 -15.94 15.14 14.30
N ASP A 93 -14.75 15.34 13.71
CA ASP A 93 -14.61 15.81 12.34
C ASP A 93 -14.17 14.65 11.41
N PRO A 94 -15.09 14.08 10.61
CA PRO A 94 -14.79 12.98 9.71
C PRO A 94 -13.70 13.29 8.69
N LYS A 95 -13.44 14.57 8.39
CA LYS A 95 -12.41 15.02 7.46
C LYS A 95 -10.98 14.80 7.99
N THR A 96 -10.84 14.62 9.30
CA THR A 96 -9.55 14.39 9.97
C THR A 96 -9.27 12.89 10.23
N LEU A 97 -10.28 12.04 10.10
CA LEU A 97 -10.14 10.60 10.31
C LEU A 97 -9.15 10.01 9.30
N PHE A 98 -8.38 9.01 9.75
CA PHE A 98 -7.46 8.34 8.85
C PHE A 98 -8.21 7.71 7.68
N SER A 99 -7.78 8.06 6.49
CA SER A 99 -8.32 7.58 5.22
C SER A 99 -7.20 7.41 4.21
N THR A 100 -7.39 6.49 3.28
CA THR A 100 -6.43 6.20 2.23
C THR A 100 -7.04 6.43 0.86
N MET A 101 -6.18 6.61 -0.14
CA MET A 101 -6.57 6.74 -1.54
C MET A 101 -5.96 5.59 -2.35
N GLY A 102 -6.78 4.96 -3.21
CA GLY A 102 -6.34 3.90 -4.10
C GLY A 102 -5.68 2.75 -3.36
N CYS A 103 -4.45 2.40 -3.75
CA CYS A 103 -3.76 1.24 -3.23
C CYS A 103 -3.18 1.43 -1.82
N ARG A 104 -2.71 2.63 -1.45
CA ARG A 104 -2.14 2.86 -0.11
C ARG A 104 -1.83 4.33 0.23
N THR A 105 -2.03 5.26 -0.69
CA THR A 105 -1.66 6.67 -0.46
C THR A 105 -2.44 7.25 0.71
N ALA A 106 -1.74 7.92 1.61
CA ALA A 106 -2.34 8.63 2.74
C ALA A 106 -1.80 10.06 2.83
N ASN A 107 -2.63 10.98 3.30
CA ASN A 107 -2.23 12.34 3.61
C ASN A 107 -1.83 12.43 5.09
N GLY A 108 -0.57 12.70 5.35
CA GLY A 108 -0.06 12.99 6.69
C GLY A 108 -0.48 14.39 7.18
N TYR A 109 0.07 14.80 8.33
CA TYR A 109 -0.14 16.14 8.88
C TYR A 109 0.40 17.21 7.93
N ASP A 110 -0.46 18.17 7.58
CA ASP A 110 -0.10 19.33 6.76
C ASP A 110 0.42 20.50 7.61
N ILE A 111 1.66 20.93 7.34
CA ILE A 111 2.28 22.07 8.04
C ILE A 111 1.84 23.43 7.48
N ASN A 112 1.11 23.43 6.36
CA ASN A 112 0.66 24.66 5.68
C ASN A 112 -0.75 25.11 6.08
N GLY A 113 -1.25 24.61 7.23
CA GLY A 113 -2.45 25.15 7.87
C GLY A 113 -3.65 24.20 7.88
N PHE A 114 -3.65 23.09 7.13
CA PHE A 114 -4.77 22.14 7.15
C PHE A 114 -4.66 21.06 8.23
N GLY A 115 -3.48 20.94 8.89
CA GLY A 115 -3.30 19.97 9.97
C GLY A 115 -3.62 18.55 9.53
N GLN A 116 -4.59 17.91 10.19
CA GLN A 116 -5.04 16.54 9.86
C GLN A 116 -6.14 16.47 8.80
N LEU A 117 -6.55 17.58 8.19
CA LEU A 117 -7.52 17.54 7.11
C LEU A 117 -7.00 16.63 5.96
N LYS A 118 -7.84 15.69 5.53
CA LYS A 118 -7.50 14.73 4.46
C LYS A 118 -8.07 15.13 3.10
N ASP A 119 -9.17 15.86 3.09
CA ASP A 119 -9.90 16.21 1.88
C ASP A 119 -9.12 17.13 0.94
N GLY A 120 -9.31 16.94 -0.37
CA GLY A 120 -8.78 17.81 -1.42
C GLY A 120 -7.27 17.93 -1.49
N ARG A 121 -6.56 17.04 -0.84
CA ARG A 121 -5.10 16.90 -0.84
C ARG A 121 -4.71 15.63 -1.60
N GLY A 122 -3.44 15.51 -1.96
CA GLY A 122 -2.96 14.31 -2.64
C GLY A 122 -1.44 14.19 -2.62
N ASN A 123 -0.96 13.05 -3.07
CA ASN A 123 0.45 12.85 -3.36
C ASN A 123 0.74 13.49 -4.73
N ILE A 124 1.64 14.48 -4.76
CA ILE A 124 1.92 15.28 -5.96
C ILE A 124 2.73 14.46 -6.96
N CYS A 125 3.83 13.89 -6.49
CA CYS A 125 4.68 13.00 -7.27
C CYS A 125 5.58 12.17 -6.33
N PRO A 126 5.63 10.85 -6.48
CA PRO A 126 6.58 10.02 -5.76
C PRO A 126 7.90 9.88 -6.52
N VAL A 127 9.00 9.79 -5.78
CA VAL A 127 10.29 9.27 -6.26
C VAL A 127 10.61 8.00 -5.50
N THR A 128 11.04 6.96 -6.21
CA THR A 128 11.33 5.65 -5.61
C THR A 128 12.79 5.27 -5.80
N ILE A 129 13.47 4.98 -4.71
CA ILE A 129 14.85 4.52 -4.69
C ILE A 129 14.88 2.99 -4.84
N ILE A 130 15.70 2.49 -5.76
CA ILE A 130 15.91 1.06 -5.99
C ILE A 130 17.11 0.63 -5.14
N MET A 131 16.85 0.24 -3.89
CA MET A 131 17.88 -0.01 -2.90
C MET A 131 18.82 -1.18 -3.21
N PRO A 132 18.39 -2.31 -3.84
CA PRO A 132 19.31 -3.41 -4.17
C PRO A 132 20.45 -2.97 -5.10
N THR A 133 20.16 -2.05 -6.05
CA THR A 133 21.20 -1.50 -6.93
C THR A 133 22.23 -0.70 -6.15
N LEU A 134 21.78 0.14 -5.19
CA LEU A 134 22.70 0.88 -4.34
C LEU A 134 23.56 -0.03 -3.46
N ALA A 135 22.98 -1.10 -2.92
CA ALA A 135 23.71 -2.08 -2.12
C ALA A 135 24.83 -2.78 -2.94
N MET A 136 24.53 -3.14 -4.19
CA MET A 136 25.54 -3.72 -5.08
C MET A 136 26.64 -2.70 -5.44
N GLU A 137 26.25 -1.47 -5.79
CA GLU A 137 27.22 -0.40 -6.06
C GLU A 137 28.13 -0.09 -4.87
N THR A 138 27.58 -0.13 -3.66
CA THR A 138 28.38 0.01 -2.43
C THR A 138 29.35 -1.15 -2.30
N LYS A 139 28.91 -2.37 -2.55
CA LYS A 139 29.76 -3.57 -2.48
C LYS A 139 30.89 -3.53 -3.51
N GLU A 140 30.60 -3.08 -4.73
CA GLU A 140 31.64 -2.91 -5.78
C GLU A 140 32.72 -1.88 -5.40
N ARG A 141 32.32 -0.77 -4.75
CA ARG A 141 33.25 0.26 -4.29
C ARG A 141 34.14 -0.21 -3.12
N ASN A 142 33.67 -1.20 -2.37
CA ASN A 142 34.31 -1.70 -1.14
C ASN A 142 34.88 -3.13 -1.29
N THR A 143 35.33 -3.50 -2.47
CA THR A 143 35.86 -4.85 -2.78
C THR A 143 37.02 -5.30 -1.89
N ASN A 144 37.75 -4.36 -1.29
CA ASN A 144 38.90 -4.63 -0.41
C ASN A 144 38.53 -4.71 1.08
N SER A 145 37.28 -4.45 1.45
CA SER A 145 36.84 -4.51 2.85
C SER A 145 36.00 -5.75 3.11
N LEU A 146 36.51 -6.65 3.95
CA LEU A 146 35.75 -7.79 4.48
C LEU A 146 34.89 -7.42 5.70
N ASN A 147 34.91 -6.16 6.14
CA ASN A 147 34.18 -5.72 7.32
C ASN A 147 32.74 -5.32 6.97
N GLN A 148 31.80 -6.14 7.39
CA GLN A 148 30.36 -5.94 7.17
C GLN A 148 29.84 -4.61 7.78
N ALA A 149 30.37 -4.18 8.92
CA ALA A 149 29.96 -2.91 9.54
C ALA A 149 30.35 -1.73 8.65
N VAL A 150 31.54 -1.73 8.07
CA VAL A 150 32.00 -0.70 7.12
C VAL A 150 31.09 -0.68 5.89
N LEU A 151 30.75 -1.84 5.34
CA LEU A 151 29.85 -1.96 4.19
C LEU A 151 28.47 -1.35 4.48
N ILE A 152 27.93 -1.60 5.67
CA ILE A 152 26.62 -1.05 6.08
C ILE A 152 26.72 0.48 6.22
N ASP A 153 27.75 1.00 6.84
CA ASP A 153 27.91 2.45 7.05
C ASP A 153 28.11 3.19 5.72
N GLU A 154 28.88 2.63 4.80
CA GLU A 154 29.04 3.13 3.42
C GLU A 154 27.71 3.12 2.65
N PHE A 155 26.94 2.03 2.77
CA PHE A 155 25.61 1.95 2.18
C PHE A 155 24.67 3.02 2.76
N MET A 156 24.66 3.21 4.07
CA MET A 156 23.81 4.24 4.71
C MET A 156 24.20 5.65 4.25
N ASN A 157 25.50 5.95 4.12
CA ASN A 157 25.98 7.23 3.58
C ASN A 157 25.55 7.41 2.11
N PHE A 158 25.67 6.36 1.29
CA PHE A 158 25.27 6.43 -0.11
C PHE A 158 23.76 6.57 -0.26
N LEU A 159 22.98 5.86 0.56
CA LEU A 159 21.52 5.99 0.59
C LEU A 159 21.11 7.43 0.99
N ASP A 160 21.78 8.03 1.96
CA ASP A 160 21.52 9.40 2.37
C ASP A 160 21.71 10.39 1.22
N ILE A 161 22.80 10.26 0.47
CA ILE A 161 23.02 11.07 -0.75
C ILE A 161 21.85 10.87 -1.75
N LYS A 162 21.37 9.64 -1.96
CA LYS A 162 20.27 9.36 -2.88
C LYS A 162 18.92 9.90 -2.39
N ILE A 163 18.71 9.96 -1.09
CA ILE A 163 17.52 10.60 -0.51
C ILE A 163 17.55 12.11 -0.78
N HIS A 164 18.72 12.77 -0.69
CA HIS A 164 18.86 14.18 -1.05
C HIS A 164 18.64 14.43 -2.54
N GLU A 165 19.19 13.59 -3.43
CA GLU A 165 18.90 13.67 -4.87
C GLU A 165 17.39 13.48 -5.16
N ALA A 166 16.72 12.55 -4.48
CA ALA A 166 15.28 12.36 -4.61
C ALA A 166 14.48 13.60 -4.18
N LYS A 167 14.91 14.27 -3.11
CA LYS A 167 14.34 15.55 -2.66
C LYS A 167 14.51 16.63 -3.75
N ASP A 168 15.70 16.77 -4.34
CA ASP A 168 15.95 17.77 -5.38
C ASP A 168 15.06 17.52 -6.60
N MET A 169 14.91 16.28 -7.04
CA MET A 169 13.99 15.90 -8.11
C MET A 169 12.53 16.25 -7.79
N LEU A 170 12.11 16.08 -6.54
CA LEU A 170 10.75 16.41 -6.13
C LEU A 170 10.51 17.92 -6.08
N LEU A 171 11.49 18.70 -5.62
CA LEU A 171 11.41 20.17 -5.63
C LEU A 171 11.33 20.71 -7.06
N GLU A 172 12.19 20.23 -7.96
CA GLU A 172 12.14 20.63 -9.39
C GLU A 172 10.78 20.34 -10.01
N ARG A 173 10.23 19.15 -9.80
CA ARG A 173 8.89 18.77 -10.28
C ARG A 173 7.79 19.62 -9.67
N PHE A 174 7.87 19.89 -8.37
CA PHE A 174 6.91 20.74 -7.68
C PHE A 174 6.88 22.15 -8.29
N GLU A 175 8.05 22.76 -8.48
CA GLU A 175 8.18 24.09 -9.10
C GLU A 175 7.66 24.10 -10.54
N TRP A 176 8.01 23.07 -11.31
CA TRP A 176 7.51 22.93 -12.67
C TRP A 176 5.98 22.83 -12.73
N ILE A 177 5.37 22.01 -11.87
CA ILE A 177 3.89 21.88 -11.81
C ILE A 177 3.27 23.21 -11.39
N CYS A 178 3.82 23.89 -10.39
CA CYS A 178 3.32 25.20 -9.94
C CYS A 178 3.39 26.27 -11.02
N SER A 179 4.34 26.17 -11.95
CA SER A 179 4.47 27.11 -13.08
C SER A 179 3.45 26.89 -14.21
N GLN A 180 2.69 25.78 -14.18
CA GLN A 180 1.74 25.48 -15.24
C GLN A 180 0.48 26.33 -15.15
N ASN A 181 -0.21 26.48 -16.28
CA ASN A 181 -1.50 27.16 -16.30
C ASN A 181 -2.57 26.28 -15.63
N PRO A 182 -3.37 26.79 -14.67
CA PRO A 182 -4.44 26.02 -14.03
C PRO A 182 -5.43 25.39 -15.00
N LYS A 183 -5.61 25.97 -16.18
CA LYS A 183 -6.46 25.41 -17.24
C LYS A 183 -5.99 24.06 -17.78
N SER A 184 -4.70 23.70 -17.59
CA SER A 184 -4.18 22.38 -17.98
C SER A 184 -4.84 21.23 -17.18
N ALA A 185 -5.34 21.52 -15.97
CA ALA A 185 -6.10 20.60 -15.13
C ALA A 185 -7.40 21.26 -14.62
N LYS A 186 -8.17 21.81 -15.57
CA LYS A 186 -9.37 22.62 -15.34
C LYS A 186 -10.34 21.99 -14.32
N PHE A 187 -10.61 20.70 -14.45
CA PHE A 187 -11.51 20.00 -13.54
C PHE A 187 -11.03 20.08 -12.09
N MET A 188 -9.75 19.94 -11.85
CA MET A 188 -9.15 19.93 -10.51
C MET A 188 -9.25 21.32 -9.83
N TYR A 189 -8.97 22.38 -10.58
CA TYR A 189 -8.84 23.72 -10.02
C TYR A 189 -10.12 24.53 -10.08
N GLU A 190 -10.92 24.40 -11.15
CA GLU A 190 -12.14 25.21 -11.32
C GLU A 190 -13.36 24.63 -10.58
N ASN A 191 -13.32 23.38 -10.12
CA ASN A 191 -14.45 22.73 -9.42
C ASN A 191 -14.17 22.48 -7.93
N ASN A 192 -13.25 23.20 -7.31
CA ASN A 192 -12.89 23.07 -5.89
C ASN A 192 -12.49 21.66 -5.44
N VAL A 193 -11.95 20.83 -6.36
CA VAL A 193 -11.46 19.49 -6.04
C VAL A 193 -10.18 19.60 -5.21
N MET A 194 -9.31 20.58 -5.54
CA MET A 194 -8.10 20.88 -4.80
C MET A 194 -8.39 21.93 -3.73
N VAL A 195 -8.41 21.52 -2.47
CA VAL A 195 -8.64 22.41 -1.34
C VAL A 195 -7.50 23.42 -1.21
N GLY A 196 -7.85 24.69 -0.91
CA GLY A 196 -6.89 25.78 -0.76
C GLY A 196 -6.49 26.46 -2.05
N TYR A 197 -7.05 26.10 -3.21
CA TYR A 197 -6.83 26.82 -4.45
C TYR A 197 -7.45 28.25 -4.38
N ASP A 198 -6.65 29.27 -4.61
CA ASP A 198 -7.02 30.68 -4.51
C ASP A 198 -7.65 31.25 -5.79
N GLY A 199 -7.84 30.43 -6.82
CA GLY A 199 -8.38 30.84 -8.13
C GLY A 199 -7.33 31.39 -9.10
N LYS A 200 -6.06 31.43 -8.72
CA LYS A 200 -4.97 32.03 -9.54
C LYS A 200 -3.73 31.14 -9.64
N ASP A 201 -3.17 30.77 -8.50
CA ASP A 201 -1.89 30.08 -8.40
C ASP A 201 -2.06 28.63 -7.95
N ILE A 202 -1.61 27.69 -8.78
CA ILE A 202 -1.60 26.25 -8.46
C ILE A 202 -0.88 25.96 -7.13
N ARG A 203 0.17 26.70 -6.81
CA ARG A 203 0.94 26.56 -5.57
C ARG A 203 0.07 26.72 -4.34
N SER A 204 -0.95 27.57 -4.38
CA SER A 204 -1.87 27.77 -3.24
C SER A 204 -2.53 26.47 -2.80
N ALA A 205 -2.83 25.57 -3.71
CA ALA A 205 -3.36 24.24 -3.44
C ALA A 205 -2.26 23.18 -3.25
N LEU A 206 -1.25 23.13 -4.12
CA LEU A 206 -0.26 22.06 -4.11
C LEU A 206 0.66 22.06 -2.88
N LYS A 207 0.90 23.21 -2.22
CA LYS A 207 1.64 23.27 -0.94
C LYS A 207 1.05 22.37 0.15
N HIS A 208 -0.23 22.03 0.06
CA HIS A 208 -0.93 21.13 0.98
C HIS A 208 -0.78 19.64 0.60
N GLY A 209 -0.32 19.34 -0.61
CA GLY A 209 -0.06 17.99 -1.07
C GLY A 209 1.24 17.41 -0.50
N THR A 210 1.50 16.14 -0.76
CA THR A 210 2.67 15.42 -0.26
C THR A 210 3.70 15.20 -1.36
N LEU A 211 4.96 15.52 -1.07
CA LEU A 211 6.14 15.12 -1.86
C LEU A 211 6.70 13.83 -1.25
N ALA A 212 6.58 12.72 -1.96
CA ALA A 212 6.82 11.41 -1.37
C ALA A 212 8.12 10.78 -1.86
N ILE A 213 8.96 10.32 -0.92
CA ILE A 213 10.16 9.53 -1.19
C ILE A 213 9.87 8.10 -0.74
N GLY A 214 10.06 7.13 -1.63
CA GLY A 214 9.83 5.73 -1.36
C GLY A 214 11.01 4.84 -1.74
N GLN A 215 10.87 3.54 -1.50
CA GLN A 215 11.88 2.54 -1.79
C GLN A 215 11.25 1.23 -2.27
N ILE A 216 12.06 0.39 -2.92
CA ILE A 216 11.76 -1.01 -3.24
C ILE A 216 12.97 -1.90 -2.96
N GLY A 217 12.70 -3.18 -2.73
CA GLY A 217 13.74 -4.20 -2.60
C GLY A 217 14.45 -4.19 -1.24
N LEU A 218 13.74 -3.85 -0.15
CA LEU A 218 14.32 -3.89 1.19
C LEU A 218 14.86 -5.28 1.52
N ALA A 219 14.11 -6.34 1.24
CA ALA A 219 14.51 -7.71 1.53
C ALA A 219 15.81 -8.09 0.79
N GLU A 220 15.87 -7.79 -0.50
CA GLU A 220 17.04 -8.08 -1.35
C GLU A 220 18.25 -7.22 -0.95
N THR A 221 18.02 -5.98 -0.55
CA THR A 221 19.08 -5.08 -0.03
C THR A 221 19.73 -5.67 1.21
N LEU A 222 18.93 -6.12 2.17
CA LEU A 222 19.42 -6.78 3.38
C LEU A 222 20.16 -8.08 3.05
N GLN A 223 19.64 -8.86 2.10
CA GLN A 223 20.31 -10.07 1.64
C GLN A 223 21.69 -9.78 1.06
N ILE A 224 21.86 -8.69 0.29
CA ILE A 224 23.17 -8.28 -0.27
C ILE A 224 24.13 -7.85 0.83
N LEU A 225 23.65 -7.07 1.81
CA LEU A 225 24.49 -6.45 2.84
C LEU A 225 24.86 -7.39 3.98
N ILE A 226 23.93 -8.24 4.42
CA ILE A 226 24.09 -9.05 5.63
C ILE A 226 23.70 -10.52 5.49
N GLY A 227 23.30 -10.98 4.27
CA GLY A 227 22.98 -12.38 3.99
C GLY A 227 21.65 -12.87 4.57
N CYS A 228 20.78 -11.99 5.04
CA CYS A 228 19.43 -12.35 5.51
C CYS A 228 18.46 -11.18 5.25
N ASN A 229 17.15 -11.43 5.30
CA ASN A 229 16.13 -10.40 5.16
C ASN A 229 15.53 -10.00 6.53
N HIS A 230 14.55 -9.09 6.54
CA HIS A 230 13.93 -8.53 7.74
C HIS A 230 12.94 -9.47 8.47
N THR A 231 12.81 -10.72 8.03
CA THR A 231 12.15 -11.77 8.85
C THR A 231 13.02 -12.23 10.01
N THR A 232 14.33 -11.92 9.96
CA THR A 232 15.27 -12.22 11.04
C THR A 232 15.50 -11.01 11.95
N PRO A 233 15.87 -11.19 13.23
CA PRO A 233 16.16 -10.08 14.15
C PRO A 233 17.24 -9.13 13.62
N ASN A 234 18.34 -9.65 13.07
CA ASN A 234 19.42 -8.83 12.51
C ASN A 234 18.97 -8.05 11.27
N GLY A 235 18.22 -8.71 10.37
CA GLY A 235 17.65 -8.06 9.21
C GLY A 235 16.65 -6.96 9.61
N MET A 236 15.79 -7.21 10.59
CA MET A 236 14.86 -6.21 11.11
C MET A 236 15.58 -5.01 11.75
N ALA A 237 16.67 -5.24 12.48
CA ALA A 237 17.44 -4.15 13.07
C ALA A 237 18.03 -3.20 12.00
N LEU A 238 18.58 -3.75 10.91
CA LEU A 238 19.08 -2.94 9.81
C LEU A 238 17.93 -2.30 9.00
N ALA A 239 16.82 -3.02 8.78
CA ALA A 239 15.63 -2.47 8.13
C ALA A 239 15.12 -1.21 8.85
N LYS A 240 15.03 -1.26 10.18
CA LYS A 240 14.63 -0.10 11.00
C LYS A 240 15.61 1.07 10.87
N ARG A 241 16.90 0.82 10.81
CA ARG A 241 17.91 1.87 10.57
C ARG A 241 17.71 2.54 9.20
N ILE A 242 17.46 1.75 8.16
CA ILE A 242 17.21 2.24 6.80
C ILE A 242 15.93 3.10 6.77
N GLU A 243 14.82 2.60 7.27
CA GLU A 243 13.55 3.32 7.26
C GLU A 243 13.57 4.56 8.15
N GLN A 244 14.31 4.51 9.27
CA GLN A 244 14.53 5.68 10.13
C GLN A 244 15.30 6.79 9.39
N LEU A 245 16.26 6.45 8.54
CA LEU A 245 16.98 7.44 7.74
C LEU A 245 16.03 8.15 6.77
N PHE A 246 15.19 7.41 6.03
CA PHE A 246 14.16 7.99 5.18
C PHE A 246 13.23 8.94 5.96
N ARG A 247 12.77 8.48 7.13
CA ARG A 247 11.86 9.27 7.97
C ARG A 247 12.51 10.55 8.47
N THR A 248 13.73 10.45 9.01
CA THR A 248 14.47 11.60 9.52
C THR A 248 14.67 12.64 8.44
N ARG A 249 15.14 12.24 7.26
CA ARG A 249 15.37 13.18 6.15
C ARG A 249 14.07 13.82 5.64
N CYS A 250 12.98 13.06 5.49
CA CYS A 250 11.69 13.63 5.13
C CYS A 250 11.19 14.64 6.16
N ASP A 251 11.36 14.38 7.46
CA ASP A 251 10.96 15.30 8.51
C ASP A 251 11.84 16.57 8.50
N GLU A 252 13.15 16.47 8.25
CA GLU A 252 14.07 17.60 8.06
C GLU A 252 13.68 18.44 6.84
N PHE A 253 13.50 17.83 5.66
CA PHE A 253 13.07 18.52 4.44
C PHE A 253 11.74 19.24 4.62
N LYS A 254 10.80 18.61 5.35
CA LYS A 254 9.51 19.22 5.68
C LYS A 254 9.69 20.53 6.44
N GLN A 255 10.63 20.58 7.40
CA GLN A 255 10.90 21.80 8.18
C GLN A 255 11.68 22.84 7.36
N GLU A 256 12.65 22.40 6.56
CA GLU A 256 13.51 23.29 5.77
C GLU A 256 12.74 23.96 4.63
N TYR A 257 12.03 23.17 3.82
CA TYR A 257 11.36 23.68 2.60
C TYR A 257 9.91 24.12 2.84
N LYS A 258 9.37 23.90 4.04
CA LYS A 258 7.94 24.18 4.38
C LYS A 258 6.95 23.50 3.43
N LEU A 259 7.29 22.31 2.96
CA LEU A 259 6.47 21.43 2.12
C LEU A 259 6.29 20.09 2.80
N ASN A 260 5.19 19.39 2.51
CA ASN A 260 4.88 18.12 3.18
C ASN A 260 5.66 16.95 2.56
N PHE A 261 6.95 16.84 2.86
CA PHE A 261 7.71 15.63 2.55
C PHE A 261 7.25 14.45 3.40
N GLY A 262 7.27 13.26 2.80
CA GLY A 262 6.87 12.06 3.51
C GLY A 262 7.42 10.77 2.92
N VAL A 263 7.56 9.75 3.77
CA VAL A 263 7.98 8.41 3.37
C VAL A 263 6.78 7.66 2.82
N TYR A 264 6.93 7.14 1.60
CA TYR A 264 5.91 6.37 0.90
C TYR A 264 6.41 4.97 0.57
N PHE A 265 5.76 3.97 1.12
CA PHE A 265 6.05 2.58 0.73
C PHE A 265 5.44 2.31 -0.64
N THR A 266 6.25 2.58 -1.66
CA THR A 266 5.83 2.66 -3.06
C THR A 266 5.11 1.39 -3.53
N PRO A 267 3.98 1.46 -4.23
CA PRO A 267 3.31 0.30 -4.81
C PRO A 267 4.12 -0.39 -5.92
N ALA A 268 4.96 0.33 -6.63
CA ALA A 268 5.98 -0.15 -7.58
C ALA A 268 5.52 -1.26 -8.56
N GLU A 269 4.35 -1.10 -9.17
CA GLU A 269 3.69 -2.12 -10.00
C GLU A 269 4.58 -2.66 -11.13
N ASN A 270 5.10 -1.78 -11.97
CA ASN A 270 6.02 -2.16 -13.05
C ASN A 270 7.49 -2.03 -12.65
N LEU A 271 7.80 -1.15 -11.70
CA LEU A 271 9.17 -0.81 -11.33
C LEU A 271 9.91 -2.01 -10.73
N CYS A 272 9.25 -2.85 -9.92
CA CYS A 272 9.86 -4.06 -9.37
C CYS A 272 10.36 -5.01 -10.46
N TYR A 273 9.62 -5.14 -11.57
CA TYR A 273 10.03 -5.96 -12.72
C TYR A 273 11.13 -5.28 -13.53
N THR A 274 10.91 -4.04 -13.96
CA THR A 274 11.85 -3.35 -14.87
C THR A 274 13.20 -3.08 -14.21
N SER A 275 13.22 -2.78 -12.92
CA SER A 275 14.47 -2.61 -12.17
C SER A 275 15.20 -3.94 -11.97
N MET A 276 14.48 -5.04 -11.74
CA MET A 276 15.08 -6.37 -11.67
C MET A 276 15.74 -6.78 -13.01
N GLN A 277 15.11 -6.50 -14.15
CA GLN A 277 15.72 -6.81 -15.44
C GLN A 277 17.03 -6.02 -15.61
N LYS A 278 17.04 -4.71 -15.34
CA LYS A 278 18.26 -3.89 -15.39
C LYS A 278 19.34 -4.35 -14.40
N PHE A 279 18.92 -4.81 -13.23
CA PHE A 279 19.82 -5.36 -12.23
C PHE A 279 20.48 -6.65 -12.73
N LYS A 280 19.70 -7.57 -13.31
CA LYS A 280 20.23 -8.81 -13.92
C LYS A 280 21.17 -8.53 -15.08
N ASP A 281 20.85 -7.55 -15.93
CA ASP A 281 21.72 -7.17 -17.04
C ASP A 281 23.09 -6.69 -16.57
N LYS A 282 23.14 -5.99 -15.40
CA LYS A 282 24.38 -5.44 -14.85
C LYS A 282 25.15 -6.44 -13.96
N TYR A 283 24.45 -7.18 -13.11
CA TYR A 283 25.04 -7.97 -12.03
C TYR A 283 24.84 -9.49 -12.18
N GLY A 284 24.05 -9.91 -13.16
CA GLY A 284 23.71 -11.31 -13.36
C GLY A 284 22.69 -11.83 -12.34
N ILE A 285 22.64 -13.18 -12.24
CA ILE A 285 21.74 -13.87 -11.30
C ILE A 285 22.50 -14.12 -10.00
N ILE A 286 21.98 -13.56 -8.92
CA ILE A 286 22.49 -13.72 -7.55
C ILE A 286 21.42 -14.46 -6.73
N PRO A 287 21.74 -15.63 -6.11
CA PRO A 287 20.80 -16.38 -5.29
C PRO A 287 20.16 -15.54 -4.19
N ASN A 288 18.85 -15.69 -4.00
CA ASN A 288 18.03 -14.94 -3.05
C ASN A 288 17.93 -13.41 -3.27
N VAL A 289 18.52 -12.90 -4.37
CA VAL A 289 18.48 -11.48 -4.73
C VAL A 289 17.82 -11.30 -6.10
N SER A 290 18.41 -11.88 -7.15
CA SER A 290 17.96 -11.70 -8.54
C SER A 290 17.64 -13.00 -9.26
N ASP A 291 17.41 -14.07 -8.54
CA ASP A 291 16.97 -15.38 -9.06
C ASP A 291 15.45 -15.39 -9.41
N LYS A 292 14.75 -14.28 -9.19
CA LYS A 292 13.34 -14.04 -9.55
C LYS A 292 13.25 -12.90 -10.57
N ASP A 293 12.06 -12.68 -11.16
CA ASP A 293 11.87 -11.62 -12.16
C ASP A 293 11.35 -10.29 -11.56
N PHE A 294 11.36 -10.14 -10.24
CA PHE A 294 10.91 -8.95 -9.56
C PHE A 294 11.66 -8.74 -8.25
N PHE A 295 11.80 -7.48 -7.83
CA PHE A 295 12.15 -7.13 -6.46
C PHE A 295 10.92 -7.13 -5.57
N THR A 296 11.11 -7.46 -4.29
CA THR A 296 10.07 -7.34 -3.28
C THR A 296 9.59 -5.89 -3.18
N ASN A 297 8.27 -5.73 -3.11
CA ASN A 297 7.64 -4.42 -3.07
C ASN A 297 7.85 -3.78 -1.69
N SER A 298 8.44 -2.58 -1.67
CA SER A 298 8.70 -1.77 -0.47
C SER A 298 9.24 -2.59 0.72
N MET A 299 8.56 -2.55 1.88
CA MET A 299 8.94 -3.20 3.15
C MET A 299 8.30 -4.59 3.34
N HIS A 300 7.60 -5.12 2.34
CA HIS A 300 6.87 -6.36 2.54
C HIS A 300 7.78 -7.56 2.81
N VAL A 301 7.28 -8.47 3.62
CA VAL A 301 7.84 -9.81 3.72
C VAL A 301 7.76 -10.45 2.33
N PRO A 302 8.86 -11.03 1.81
CA PRO A 302 8.84 -11.69 0.52
C PRO A 302 7.72 -12.72 0.40
N VAL A 303 7.04 -12.75 -0.74
CA VAL A 303 5.80 -13.53 -0.94
C VAL A 303 6.02 -15.06 -0.87
N TRP A 304 7.24 -15.53 -0.96
CA TRP A 304 7.63 -16.94 -0.84
C TRP A 304 7.99 -17.37 0.59
N GLU A 305 8.04 -16.43 1.55
CA GLU A 305 8.33 -16.75 2.94
C GLU A 305 7.14 -17.45 3.60
N LYS A 306 7.44 -18.53 4.31
CA LYS A 306 6.43 -19.31 5.04
C LYS A 306 6.23 -18.72 6.43
N VAL A 307 5.27 -17.83 6.53
CA VAL A 307 4.88 -17.17 7.78
C VAL A 307 3.37 -17.29 7.97
N THR A 308 2.90 -17.31 9.20
CA THR A 308 1.47 -17.19 9.51
C THR A 308 0.98 -15.75 9.28
N PRO A 309 -0.34 -15.51 9.17
CA PRO A 309 -0.87 -14.15 9.05
C PRO A 309 -0.42 -13.24 10.20
N PHE A 310 -0.37 -13.80 11.42
CA PHE A 310 0.00 -13.06 12.63
C PHE A 310 1.50 -12.71 12.64
N GLU A 311 2.37 -13.65 12.27
CA GLU A 311 3.81 -13.41 12.15
C GLU A 311 4.10 -12.35 11.08
N LYS A 312 3.41 -12.40 9.92
CA LYS A 312 3.57 -11.39 8.88
C LYS A 312 3.16 -10.00 9.38
N ILE A 313 2.04 -9.91 10.08
CA ILE A 313 1.59 -8.66 10.71
C ILE A 313 2.61 -8.17 11.73
N ASP A 314 3.16 -9.05 12.59
CA ASP A 314 4.18 -8.71 13.57
C ASP A 314 5.48 -8.20 12.94
N ILE A 315 5.89 -8.76 11.82
CA ILE A 315 7.08 -8.32 11.08
C ILE A 315 6.83 -6.95 10.45
N GLU A 316 5.78 -6.82 9.63
CA GLU A 316 5.52 -5.60 8.85
C GLU A 316 5.09 -4.42 9.73
N SER A 317 4.33 -4.66 10.81
CA SER A 317 3.90 -3.59 11.74
C SER A 317 5.07 -2.85 12.39
N GLN A 318 6.23 -3.48 12.52
CA GLN A 318 7.43 -2.83 13.05
C GLN A 318 8.00 -1.76 12.10
N LEU A 319 7.62 -1.78 10.82
CA LEU A 319 8.10 -0.86 9.80
C LEU A 319 7.04 0.16 9.37
N THR A 320 5.74 -0.15 9.49
CA THR A 320 4.65 0.72 9.02
C THR A 320 4.67 2.12 9.63
N GLY A 321 5.13 2.27 10.86
CA GLY A 321 5.23 3.55 11.58
C GLY A 321 6.23 4.55 10.98
N TYR A 322 7.16 4.09 10.14
CA TYR A 322 8.09 4.98 9.44
C TYR A 322 7.43 5.69 8.25
N SER A 323 6.36 5.13 7.69
CA SER A 323 5.62 5.76 6.60
C SER A 323 4.60 6.77 7.12
N ASN A 324 4.53 7.93 6.47
CA ASN A 324 3.51 8.97 6.70
C ASN A 324 2.85 9.48 5.41
N ALA A 325 3.25 8.94 4.26
CA ALA A 325 2.63 9.20 2.96
C ALA A 325 1.86 8.00 2.40
N GLY A 326 1.90 6.87 3.11
CA GLY A 326 1.08 5.69 2.83
C GLY A 326 1.86 4.38 2.76
N CYS A 327 1.29 3.37 3.37
CA CYS A 327 1.72 1.97 3.30
C CYS A 327 0.49 1.06 3.41
N ILE A 328 0.68 -0.21 3.11
CA ILE A 328 -0.34 -1.25 3.28
C ILE A 328 0.35 -2.52 3.75
N THR A 329 -0.32 -3.27 4.62
CA THR A 329 0.01 -4.66 4.92
C THR A 329 -1.12 -5.55 4.40
N TYR A 330 -0.79 -6.70 3.81
CA TYR A 330 -1.77 -7.67 3.37
C TYR A 330 -1.33 -9.10 3.65
N VAL A 331 -2.33 -9.95 3.85
CA VAL A 331 -2.14 -11.39 4.06
C VAL A 331 -2.79 -12.18 2.93
N GLU A 332 -2.18 -13.32 2.60
CA GLU A 332 -2.69 -14.26 1.60
C GLU A 332 -3.39 -15.40 2.35
N LEU A 333 -4.71 -15.48 2.28
CA LEU A 333 -5.49 -16.50 2.97
C LEU A 333 -6.04 -17.55 2.00
N GLU A 334 -6.39 -18.70 2.54
CA GLU A 334 -7.09 -19.72 1.80
C GLU A 334 -8.57 -19.39 1.62
N GLU A 335 -9.19 -20.05 0.66
CA GLU A 335 -10.60 -19.90 0.38
C GLU A 335 -11.51 -20.29 1.57
N SER A 336 -11.07 -21.24 2.38
CA SER A 336 -11.75 -21.70 3.60
C SER A 336 -12.16 -20.56 4.55
N ILE A 337 -11.47 -19.43 4.50
CA ILE A 337 -11.77 -18.24 5.30
C ILE A 337 -13.17 -17.67 5.03
N LYS A 338 -13.77 -17.94 3.85
CA LYS A 338 -15.14 -17.58 3.52
C LYS A 338 -16.16 -18.17 4.50
N ASN A 339 -15.84 -19.32 5.07
CA ASN A 339 -16.67 -20.06 6.02
C ASN A 339 -16.27 -19.82 7.47
N ASN A 340 -15.20 -19.03 7.74
CA ASN A 340 -14.71 -18.74 9.07
C ASN A 340 -14.49 -17.24 9.26
N LEU A 341 -15.60 -16.50 9.35
CA LEU A 341 -15.55 -15.03 9.51
C LEU A 341 -15.01 -14.60 10.88
N GLU A 342 -15.04 -15.46 11.90
CA GLU A 342 -14.46 -15.19 13.21
C GLU A 342 -12.93 -15.17 13.14
N ALA A 343 -12.32 -16.10 12.41
CA ALA A 343 -10.89 -16.08 12.15
C ALA A 343 -10.48 -14.83 11.36
N LEU A 344 -11.26 -14.45 10.34
CA LEU A 344 -11.01 -13.23 9.58
C LEU A 344 -11.12 -11.97 10.45
N GLU A 345 -12.12 -11.91 11.33
CA GLU A 345 -12.27 -10.84 12.32
C GLU A 345 -11.06 -10.74 13.24
N SER A 346 -10.59 -11.88 13.75
CA SER A 346 -9.41 -11.94 14.61
C SER A 346 -8.16 -11.41 13.92
N ILE A 347 -7.93 -11.77 12.65
CA ILE A 347 -6.78 -11.28 11.85
C ILE A 347 -6.88 -9.78 11.62
N VAL A 348 -8.05 -9.27 11.22
CA VAL A 348 -8.24 -7.83 10.98
C VAL A 348 -8.05 -7.04 12.28
N ASN A 349 -8.67 -7.47 13.37
CA ASN A 349 -8.53 -6.81 14.66
C ASN A 349 -7.09 -6.86 15.17
N TYR A 350 -6.37 -7.97 14.96
CA TYR A 350 -4.96 -8.08 15.31
C TYR A 350 -4.11 -7.05 14.55
N ALA A 351 -4.31 -6.92 13.24
CA ALA A 351 -3.61 -5.91 12.45
C ALA A 351 -3.87 -4.48 12.96
N MET A 352 -5.13 -4.16 13.31
CA MET A 352 -5.47 -2.86 13.89
C MET A 352 -4.81 -2.65 15.26
N ASP A 353 -4.76 -3.68 16.12
CA ASP A 353 -4.15 -3.59 17.44
C ASP A 353 -2.61 -3.55 17.40
N LYS A 354 -2.00 -4.08 16.32
CA LYS A 354 -0.56 -3.92 16.01
C LYS A 354 -0.23 -2.59 15.33
N ASP A 355 -1.15 -1.65 15.36
CA ASP A 355 -0.96 -0.30 14.82
C ASP A 355 -0.68 -0.27 13.30
N VAL A 356 -1.18 -1.25 12.55
CA VAL A 356 -1.12 -1.22 11.08
C VAL A 356 -2.11 -0.16 10.58
N PRO A 357 -1.66 0.83 9.79
CA PRO A 357 -2.53 1.91 9.33
C PRO A 357 -3.53 1.47 8.27
N TYR A 358 -3.13 0.59 7.35
CA TYR A 358 -3.96 0.12 6.25
C TYR A 358 -3.70 -1.35 5.97
N PHE A 359 -4.76 -2.14 5.97
CA PHE A 359 -4.70 -3.59 5.90
C PHE A 359 -5.62 -4.14 4.81
N ALA A 360 -5.18 -5.19 4.14
CA ALA A 360 -5.97 -5.88 3.13
C ALA A 360 -5.82 -7.40 3.26
N VAL A 361 -6.86 -8.11 2.85
CA VAL A 361 -6.90 -9.57 2.82
C VAL A 361 -7.03 -10.03 1.38
N ASN A 362 -6.16 -10.93 0.97
CA ASN A 362 -6.19 -11.60 -0.31
C ASN A 362 -6.74 -13.02 -0.14
N VAL A 363 -7.77 -13.32 -0.91
CA VAL A 363 -8.38 -14.64 -1.00
C VAL A 363 -8.48 -14.99 -2.49
N PRO A 364 -8.29 -16.24 -2.92
CA PRO A 364 -8.55 -16.62 -4.30
C PRO A 364 -9.95 -16.19 -4.76
N ASN A 365 -10.02 -15.51 -5.91
CA ASN A 365 -11.27 -15.03 -6.48
C ASN A 365 -11.25 -15.26 -7.99
N ASP A 366 -11.45 -16.51 -8.38
CA ASP A 366 -11.54 -16.91 -9.77
C ASP A 366 -13.01 -16.93 -10.19
N MET A 367 -13.28 -16.55 -11.43
CA MET A 367 -14.63 -16.49 -11.95
C MET A 367 -14.73 -17.16 -13.30
N CYS A 368 -15.67 -18.06 -13.46
CA CYS A 368 -16.03 -18.61 -14.76
C CYS A 368 -16.68 -17.54 -15.65
N SER A 369 -16.12 -17.31 -16.83
CA SER A 369 -16.64 -16.32 -17.78
C SER A 369 -17.97 -16.73 -18.42
N ASN A 370 -18.36 -18.01 -18.36
CA ASN A 370 -19.59 -18.54 -18.93
C ASN A 370 -20.77 -18.46 -17.95
N CYS A 371 -20.64 -19.07 -16.77
CA CYS A 371 -21.76 -19.17 -15.82
C CYS A 371 -21.70 -18.24 -14.63
N GLY A 372 -20.57 -17.52 -14.44
CA GLY A 372 -20.38 -16.60 -13.32
C GLY A 372 -20.04 -17.27 -11.99
N TYR A 373 -19.84 -18.59 -11.95
CA TYR A 373 -19.38 -19.27 -10.73
C TYR A 373 -18.07 -18.68 -10.26
N THR A 374 -17.99 -18.35 -8.97
CA THR A 374 -16.84 -17.67 -8.37
C THR A 374 -16.30 -18.48 -7.21
N ASP A 375 -15.06 -18.92 -7.33
CA ASP A 375 -14.34 -19.67 -6.31
C ASP A 375 -12.84 -19.78 -6.65
N GLU A 376 -12.05 -20.62 -5.94
CA GLU A 376 -10.75 -21.07 -6.44
C GLU A 376 -10.98 -22.13 -7.52
N ILE A 377 -10.60 -21.82 -8.77
CA ILE A 377 -10.84 -22.68 -9.93
C ILE A 377 -9.48 -23.05 -10.55
N ASN A 378 -9.13 -24.33 -10.51
CA ASN A 378 -7.86 -24.80 -11.10
C ASN A 378 -7.86 -24.68 -12.62
N ASN A 379 -8.49 -25.61 -13.34
CA ASN A 379 -8.46 -25.66 -14.81
C ASN A 379 -9.83 -25.34 -15.41
N ASN A 380 -10.86 -26.05 -14.99
CA ASN A 380 -12.22 -25.95 -15.54
C ASN A 380 -13.23 -25.61 -14.45
N CYS A 381 -14.26 -24.88 -14.82
CA CYS A 381 -15.37 -24.56 -13.93
C CYS A 381 -16.08 -25.84 -13.46
N PRO A 382 -16.23 -26.07 -12.15
CA PRO A 382 -16.90 -27.27 -11.64
C PRO A 382 -18.42 -27.30 -11.98
N MET A 383 -19.02 -26.13 -12.28
CA MET A 383 -20.45 -26.02 -12.56
C MET A 383 -20.81 -26.27 -14.04
N CYS A 384 -19.96 -25.82 -14.98
CA CYS A 384 -20.30 -25.88 -16.41
C CYS A 384 -19.17 -26.40 -17.30
N GLY A 385 -18.04 -26.84 -16.75
CA GLY A 385 -16.91 -27.40 -17.49
C GLY A 385 -16.09 -26.40 -18.32
N CYS A 386 -16.47 -25.13 -18.34
CA CYS A 386 -15.78 -24.08 -19.12
C CYS A 386 -14.34 -23.84 -18.61
N SER A 387 -13.39 -23.76 -19.55
CA SER A 387 -11.98 -23.46 -19.24
C SER A 387 -11.64 -21.97 -19.25
N ASN A 388 -12.57 -21.10 -19.67
CA ASN A 388 -12.35 -19.66 -19.68
C ASN A 388 -12.59 -19.08 -18.29
N ILE A 389 -11.53 -19.09 -17.49
CA ILE A 389 -11.53 -18.64 -16.09
C ILE A 389 -10.77 -17.33 -15.98
N ARG A 390 -11.42 -16.33 -15.42
CA ARG A 390 -10.79 -15.04 -15.04
C ARG A 390 -10.27 -15.16 -13.61
N ARG A 391 -8.98 -14.96 -13.43
CA ARG A 391 -8.29 -15.06 -12.13
C ARG A 391 -8.02 -13.68 -11.55
N LEU A 392 -8.93 -13.23 -10.72
CA LEU A 392 -8.80 -11.95 -10.04
C LEU A 392 -7.82 -12.08 -8.88
N ARG A 393 -6.75 -11.30 -8.92
CA ARG A 393 -5.75 -11.23 -7.86
C ARG A 393 -5.44 -9.77 -7.54
N ARG A 394 -5.19 -9.51 -6.26
CA ARG A 394 -4.67 -8.22 -5.84
C ARG A 394 -3.16 -8.22 -6.00
N VAL A 395 -2.64 -7.16 -6.60
CA VAL A 395 -1.21 -6.86 -6.63
C VAL A 395 -1.06 -5.38 -6.32
N THR A 396 -0.21 -5.06 -5.35
CA THR A 396 0.11 -3.68 -4.95
C THR A 396 -1.02 -2.84 -4.34
N GLY A 397 -2.16 -3.42 -3.98
CA GLY A 397 -3.20 -2.74 -3.20
C GLY A 397 -4.55 -2.60 -3.89
N TYR A 398 -4.66 -2.70 -5.22
CA TYR A 398 -5.95 -2.79 -5.90
C TYR A 398 -6.03 -3.96 -6.88
N LEU A 399 -7.26 -4.27 -7.24
CA LEU A 399 -7.56 -5.39 -8.14
C LEU A 399 -7.40 -4.95 -9.59
N THR A 400 -7.01 -5.90 -10.44
CA THR A 400 -7.19 -5.75 -11.87
C THR A 400 -7.98 -6.93 -12.42
N GLY A 401 -8.31 -6.95 -13.69
CA GLY A 401 -9.07 -8.04 -14.32
C GLY A 401 -8.41 -9.42 -14.16
N ASP A 402 -8.10 -10.11 -15.23
CA ASP A 402 -7.30 -11.36 -15.16
C ASP A 402 -5.81 -11.01 -15.00
N TYR A 403 -5.14 -11.49 -13.93
CA TYR A 403 -3.75 -11.14 -13.67
C TYR A 403 -2.79 -11.62 -14.76
N LYS A 404 -3.11 -12.73 -15.43
CA LYS A 404 -2.29 -13.28 -16.52
C LYS A 404 -2.25 -12.39 -17.76
N SER A 405 -3.30 -11.63 -18.00
CA SER A 405 -3.38 -10.70 -19.13
C SER A 405 -3.07 -9.25 -18.74
N ALA A 406 -3.30 -8.87 -17.47
CA ALA A 406 -3.21 -7.48 -17.03
C ALA A 406 -1.84 -7.10 -16.46
N PHE A 407 -1.06 -8.08 -15.96
CA PHE A 407 0.23 -7.83 -15.31
C PHE A 407 1.43 -8.19 -16.18
N ASN A 408 2.56 -7.50 -15.94
CA ASN A 408 3.85 -7.90 -16.50
C ASN A 408 4.33 -9.25 -15.92
N LYS A 409 5.37 -9.84 -16.55
CA LYS A 409 5.89 -11.16 -16.17
C LYS A 409 6.33 -11.23 -14.70
N GLY A 410 6.99 -10.21 -14.18
CA GLY A 410 7.42 -10.17 -12.78
C GLY A 410 6.25 -10.19 -11.80
N LYS A 411 5.18 -9.46 -12.09
CA LYS A 411 3.97 -9.47 -11.26
C LYS A 411 3.17 -10.77 -11.38
N GLN A 412 3.17 -11.41 -12.55
CA GLN A 412 2.61 -12.75 -12.70
C GLN A 412 3.38 -13.76 -11.86
N GLN A 413 4.71 -13.74 -11.92
CA GLN A 413 5.57 -14.61 -11.10
C GLN A 413 5.37 -14.32 -9.58
N GLU A 414 5.27 -13.06 -9.18
CA GLU A 414 4.96 -12.70 -7.77
C GLU A 414 3.68 -13.37 -7.28
N VAL A 415 2.61 -13.35 -8.09
CA VAL A 415 1.34 -14.01 -7.76
C VAL A 415 1.49 -15.53 -7.66
N GLU A 416 2.26 -16.14 -8.58
CA GLU A 416 2.48 -17.59 -8.64
C GLU A 416 3.36 -18.10 -7.48
N MET A 417 4.25 -17.25 -6.97
CA MET A 417 5.14 -17.58 -5.85
C MET A 417 4.53 -17.33 -4.46
N ARG A 418 3.33 -16.74 -4.39
CA ARG A 418 2.69 -16.46 -3.10
C ARG A 418 2.41 -17.72 -2.31
N VAL A 419 2.92 -17.76 -1.10
CA VAL A 419 2.57 -18.76 -0.11
C VAL A 419 1.32 -18.28 0.62
N LYS A 420 0.31 -19.15 0.74
CA LYS A 420 -0.85 -18.88 1.56
C LYS A 420 -0.44 -18.96 3.03
N HIS A 421 -0.86 -17.97 3.79
CA HIS A 421 -0.62 -17.92 5.22
C HIS A 421 -1.67 -18.79 5.91
N ALA A 422 -1.26 -19.94 6.42
CA ALA A 422 -2.13 -20.92 7.10
C ALA A 422 -2.15 -20.71 8.61
#